data_424196bf8da8fb409fa520a0207f3a60
#
_entry.id   424196bf8da8fb409fa520a0207f3a60
#
_cell.length_a   1.000
_cell.length_b   1.000
_cell.length_c   1.000
_cell.angle_alpha   90.00
_cell.angle_beta   90.00
_cell.angle_gamma   90.00
#
_symmetry.space_group_name_H-M   'P 1'
#
loop_
_entity.id
_entity.type
_entity.pdbx_description
1 polymer ?
#
loop_
_entity_poly.entity_id
_entity_poly.type
_entity_poly.pdbx_seq_one_letter_code
_entity_poly.pdbx_strand_id
1 'polypeptide(L)'
;LPQAPQQFKQILMASGFDKYFQIAPCFRDEDARADRSPGEFYQLDIEMSFVTQDDVLNTVEPILRDLFEEFSSNKRITKSFPRIPYLESISKYATDKPDLRNPIEMSDVTDIFEDSGFKIFSELIRKDDNVKVWGIPAKDGGSRAFCDKMNSWAIKEGPVSYTHLRAHET
;
A
#
# COMPACT_ATOMS: atom_id res chain seq x y z
N LEU A 1 2.08 26.87 16.72
CA LEU A 1 2.37 26.65 15.30
C LEU A 1 1.20 25.88 14.68
N PRO A 2 0.82 26.16 13.42
CA PRO A 2 -0.31 25.51 12.78
C PRO A 2 0.01 24.04 12.49
N GLN A 3 -0.86 23.13 12.92
CA GLN A 3 -0.71 21.69 12.69
C GLN A 3 -1.23 21.29 11.29
N ALA A 4 -2.31 21.97 10.84
CA ALA A 4 -2.93 21.78 9.54
C ALA A 4 -3.79 23.02 9.20
N PRO A 5 -4.03 23.33 7.91
CA PRO A 5 -4.84 24.46 7.46
C PRO A 5 -6.35 24.17 7.51
N GLN A 6 -6.85 23.48 8.53
CA GLN A 6 -8.20 22.92 8.57
C GLN A 6 -9.31 23.99 8.80
N GLN A 7 -9.09 24.96 9.67
CA GLN A 7 -10.16 25.86 10.09
C GLN A 7 -10.62 26.79 8.97
N PHE A 8 -9.68 27.41 8.27
CA PHE A 8 -10.02 28.38 7.21
C PHE A 8 -10.70 27.72 6.03
N LYS A 9 -10.19 26.55 5.57
CA LYS A 9 -10.81 25.83 4.46
C LYS A 9 -12.26 25.43 4.78
N GLN A 10 -12.51 24.96 5.98
CA GLN A 10 -13.86 24.57 6.39
C GLN A 10 -14.83 25.76 6.41
N ILE A 11 -14.38 26.92 6.89
CA ILE A 11 -15.19 28.15 6.89
C ILE A 11 -15.45 28.62 5.47
N LEU A 12 -14.43 28.60 4.60
CA LEU A 12 -14.57 29.01 3.20
C LEU A 12 -15.55 28.12 2.45
N MET A 13 -15.42 26.79 2.57
CA MET A 13 -16.35 25.86 1.92
C MET A 13 -17.77 26.00 2.46
N ALA A 14 -17.95 26.19 3.77
CA ALA A 14 -19.26 26.45 4.38
C ALA A 14 -19.87 27.78 3.96
N SER A 15 -19.05 28.76 3.57
CA SER A 15 -19.47 30.06 3.06
C SER A 15 -19.85 30.04 1.57
N GLY A 16 -19.80 28.89 0.91
CA GLY A 16 -20.24 28.71 -0.48
C GLY A 16 -19.13 28.80 -1.53
N PHE A 17 -17.86 28.68 -1.15
CA PHE A 17 -16.79 28.53 -2.13
C PHE A 17 -16.81 27.10 -2.70
N ASP A 18 -16.78 26.98 -4.02
CA ASP A 18 -16.84 25.68 -4.69
C ASP A 18 -15.48 24.98 -4.77
N LYS A 19 -14.40 25.76 -4.81
CA LYS A 19 -13.04 25.24 -4.93
C LYS A 19 -12.08 26.10 -4.12
N TYR A 20 -11.16 25.44 -3.44
CA TYR A 20 -10.14 26.05 -2.63
C TYR A 20 -8.86 25.26 -2.73
N PHE A 21 -7.71 25.92 -2.76
CA PHE A 21 -6.43 25.30 -2.52
C PHE A 21 -5.49 26.24 -1.77
N GLN A 22 -4.57 25.64 -1.03
CA GLN A 22 -3.54 26.35 -0.31
C GLN A 22 -2.27 25.51 -0.25
N ILE A 23 -1.11 26.17 -0.29
CA ILE A 23 0.18 25.57 0.10
C ILE A 23 0.52 26.15 1.45
N ALA A 24 0.44 25.34 2.52
CA ALA A 24 0.55 25.79 3.88
C ALA A 24 1.72 25.12 4.63
N PRO A 25 2.52 25.87 5.40
CA PRO A 25 3.47 25.27 6.34
C PRO A 25 2.70 24.59 7.48
N CYS A 26 3.07 23.35 7.79
CA CYS A 26 2.50 22.53 8.84
C CYS A 26 3.59 22.04 9.78
N PHE A 27 3.25 21.99 11.09
CA PHE A 27 4.16 21.56 12.14
C PHE A 27 3.50 20.48 12.99
N ARG A 28 4.13 19.31 13.10
CA ARG A 28 3.63 18.20 13.91
C ARG A 28 4.71 17.70 14.84
N ASP A 29 4.35 17.59 16.12
CA ASP A 29 5.21 16.99 17.13
C ASP A 29 4.94 15.48 17.18
N GLU A 30 5.41 14.79 16.16
CA GLU A 30 5.36 13.35 16.01
C GLU A 30 6.79 12.82 15.94
N ASP A 31 6.99 11.54 16.28
CA ASP A 31 8.29 10.89 16.13
C ASP A 31 8.82 11.07 14.70
N ALA A 32 9.74 12.00 14.56
CA ALA A 32 10.29 12.37 13.26
C ALA A 32 11.05 11.17 12.67
N ARG A 33 10.52 10.63 11.60
CA ARG A 33 11.24 9.69 10.74
C ARG A 33 11.81 10.50 9.58
N ALA A 34 13.12 10.61 9.53
CA ALA A 34 13.85 11.45 8.57
C ALA A 34 13.47 11.17 7.10
N ASP A 35 12.95 9.97 6.82
CA ASP A 35 12.55 9.51 5.49
C ASP A 35 11.05 9.69 5.17
N ARG A 36 10.18 9.98 6.17
CA ARG A 36 8.72 9.94 5.97
C ARG A 36 7.93 11.05 6.63
N SER A 37 8.34 11.55 7.79
CA SER A 37 7.54 12.45 8.61
C SER A 37 8.43 13.50 9.25
N PRO A 38 8.88 14.51 8.48
CA PRO A 38 9.54 15.65 9.08
C PRO A 38 8.54 16.39 9.98
N GLY A 39 9.00 16.92 11.11
CA GLY A 39 8.15 17.71 12.01
C GLY A 39 7.65 19.01 11.40
N GLU A 40 8.33 19.50 10.35
CA GLU A 40 7.96 20.66 9.54
C GLU A 40 7.86 20.25 8.05
N PHE A 41 6.75 20.60 7.41
CA PHE A 41 6.50 20.30 6.00
C PHE A 41 5.47 21.26 5.40
N TYR A 42 5.42 21.32 4.06
CA TYR A 42 4.37 22.02 3.35
C TYR A 42 3.29 21.05 2.87
N GLN A 43 2.04 21.43 3.06
CA GLN A 43 0.90 20.67 2.60
C GLN A 43 0.23 21.41 1.45
N LEU A 44 0.09 20.75 0.29
CA LEU A 44 -0.87 21.16 -0.72
C LEU A 44 -2.25 20.65 -0.29
N ASP A 45 -3.11 21.56 0.08
CA ASP A 45 -4.46 21.29 0.55
C ASP A 45 -5.47 21.72 -0.51
N ILE A 46 -6.35 20.82 -0.93
CA ILE A 46 -7.32 21.05 -1.99
C ILE A 46 -8.71 20.63 -1.49
N GLU A 47 -9.67 21.50 -1.64
CA GLU A 47 -11.07 21.23 -1.32
C GLU A 47 -11.96 21.53 -2.53
N MET A 48 -12.93 20.67 -2.79
CA MET A 48 -13.88 20.82 -3.87
C MET A 48 -15.28 20.42 -3.43
N SER A 49 -16.29 21.26 -3.74
CA SER A 49 -17.70 21.00 -3.50
C SER A 49 -18.35 20.33 -4.71
N PHE A 50 -19.42 19.58 -4.46
CA PHE A 50 -20.26 18.97 -5.51
C PHE A 50 -19.52 18.07 -6.50
N VAL A 51 -18.52 17.36 -6.01
CA VAL A 51 -17.68 16.48 -6.83
C VAL A 51 -17.77 15.03 -6.36
N THR A 52 -17.50 14.11 -7.27
CA THR A 52 -17.35 12.68 -7.01
C THR A 52 -15.89 12.34 -6.69
N GLN A 53 -15.65 11.11 -6.27
CA GLN A 53 -14.28 10.59 -6.11
C GLN A 53 -13.47 10.70 -7.40
N ASP A 54 -14.08 10.40 -8.54
CA ASP A 54 -13.41 10.47 -9.84
C ASP A 54 -13.01 11.89 -10.23
N ASP A 55 -13.82 12.89 -9.88
CA ASP A 55 -13.50 14.29 -10.12
C ASP A 55 -12.26 14.72 -9.33
N VAL A 56 -12.15 14.27 -8.06
CA VAL A 56 -10.96 14.52 -7.23
C VAL A 56 -9.72 13.87 -7.85
N LEU A 57 -9.80 12.59 -8.19
CA LEU A 57 -8.69 11.86 -8.79
C LEU A 57 -8.24 12.47 -10.13
N ASN A 58 -9.19 12.83 -10.98
CA ASN A 58 -8.92 13.48 -12.26
C ASN A 58 -8.32 14.89 -12.13
N THR A 59 -8.55 15.55 -10.99
CA THR A 59 -7.94 16.85 -10.69
C THR A 59 -6.52 16.69 -10.17
N VAL A 60 -6.27 15.70 -9.31
CA VAL A 60 -4.96 15.52 -8.64
C VAL A 60 -3.94 14.80 -9.54
N GLU A 61 -4.39 13.83 -10.35
CA GLU A 61 -3.49 13.03 -11.20
C GLU A 61 -2.64 13.88 -12.16
N PRO A 62 -3.19 14.86 -12.91
CA PRO A 62 -2.37 15.72 -13.75
C PRO A 62 -1.34 16.52 -12.97
N ILE A 63 -1.71 17.06 -11.81
CA ILE A 63 -0.80 17.84 -10.96
C ILE A 63 0.42 16.99 -10.55
N LEU A 64 0.19 15.78 -10.08
CA LEU A 64 1.27 14.87 -9.69
C LEU A 64 2.13 14.46 -10.90
N ARG A 65 1.50 14.14 -12.03
CA ARG A 65 2.23 13.78 -13.25
C ARG A 65 3.14 14.91 -13.70
N ASP A 66 2.61 16.14 -13.81
CA ASP A 66 3.36 17.30 -14.27
C ASP A 66 4.53 17.63 -13.33
N LEU A 67 4.32 17.49 -12.00
CA LEU A 67 5.40 17.60 -11.00
C LEU A 67 6.49 16.54 -11.21
N PHE A 68 6.13 15.29 -11.45
CA PHE A 68 7.11 14.25 -11.72
C PHE A 68 7.81 14.45 -13.05
N GLU A 69 7.13 14.91 -14.09
CA GLU A 69 7.74 15.23 -15.38
C GLU A 69 8.76 16.36 -15.25
N GLU A 70 8.43 17.42 -14.53
CA GLU A 70 9.30 18.58 -14.33
C GLU A 70 10.54 18.25 -13.48
N PHE A 71 10.37 17.51 -12.37
CA PHE A 71 11.43 17.36 -11.35
C PHE A 71 12.13 15.98 -11.33
N SER A 72 11.69 15.00 -12.11
CA SER A 72 12.24 13.65 -11.97
C SER A 72 13.49 13.33 -12.78
N SER A 73 14.16 14.29 -13.37
CA SER A 73 15.45 14.15 -14.08
C SER A 73 15.59 12.82 -14.85
N ASN A 74 15.04 12.72 -16.06
CA ASN A 74 15.17 11.57 -16.97
C ASN A 74 14.50 10.26 -16.55
N LYS A 75 13.60 10.25 -15.57
CA LYS A 75 12.82 9.07 -15.23
C LYS A 75 11.60 8.93 -16.13
N ARG A 76 11.26 7.70 -16.46
CA ARG A 76 10.02 7.43 -17.19
C ARG A 76 8.82 7.56 -16.25
N ILE A 77 7.92 8.46 -16.57
CA ILE A 77 6.70 8.69 -15.82
C ILE A 77 5.56 7.87 -16.41
N THR A 78 4.75 7.27 -15.56
CA THR A 78 3.55 6.54 -15.95
C THR A 78 2.51 7.53 -16.47
N LYS A 79 1.96 7.28 -17.67
CA LYS A 79 0.99 8.19 -18.31
C LYS A 79 -0.33 8.29 -17.56
N SER A 80 -0.76 7.20 -16.93
CA SER A 80 -1.98 7.11 -16.14
C SER A 80 -1.70 6.30 -14.88
N PHE A 81 -2.15 6.80 -13.74
CA PHE A 81 -1.97 6.11 -12.48
C PHE A 81 -3.01 4.99 -12.33
N PRO A 82 -2.61 3.75 -12.02
CA PRO A 82 -3.55 2.67 -11.79
C PRO A 82 -4.39 2.95 -10.54
N ARG A 83 -5.68 2.66 -10.63
CA ARG A 83 -6.62 2.73 -9.51
C ARG A 83 -6.82 1.34 -8.94
N ILE A 84 -6.19 1.07 -7.81
CA ILE A 84 -6.19 -0.24 -7.17
C ILE A 84 -7.14 -0.21 -5.98
N PRO A 85 -8.22 -1.01 -5.97
CA PRO A 85 -9.08 -1.12 -4.80
C PRO A 85 -8.32 -1.61 -3.57
N TYR A 86 -8.73 -1.16 -2.38
CA TYR A 86 -8.06 -1.52 -1.12
C TYR A 86 -7.91 -3.04 -0.93
N LEU A 87 -8.99 -3.80 -1.14
CA LEU A 87 -8.95 -5.25 -0.99
C LEU A 87 -7.99 -5.93 -1.97
N GLU A 88 -7.92 -5.42 -3.21
CA GLU A 88 -6.95 -5.90 -4.19
C GLU A 88 -5.52 -5.57 -3.76
N SER A 89 -5.28 -4.36 -3.25
CA SER A 89 -3.96 -3.95 -2.78
C SER A 89 -3.46 -4.83 -1.63
N ILE A 90 -4.32 -5.10 -0.65
CA ILE A 90 -3.97 -5.96 0.48
C ILE A 90 -3.77 -7.42 0.04
N SER A 91 -4.63 -7.94 -0.82
CA SER A 91 -4.54 -9.35 -1.24
C SER A 91 -3.34 -9.64 -2.14
N LYS A 92 -2.97 -8.72 -3.02
CA LYS A 92 -1.83 -8.91 -3.94
C LYS A 92 -0.49 -8.48 -3.35
N TYR A 93 -0.48 -7.40 -2.58
CA TYR A 93 0.78 -6.74 -2.17
C TYR A 93 0.98 -6.69 -0.65
N ALA A 94 0.01 -7.13 0.15
CA ALA A 94 0.01 -7.05 1.62
C ALA A 94 0.21 -5.63 2.18
N THR A 95 -0.15 -4.62 1.43
CA THR A 95 0.01 -3.21 1.83
C THR A 95 -1.04 -2.33 1.14
N ASP A 96 -1.41 -1.24 1.78
CA ASP A 96 -2.25 -0.19 1.20
C ASP A 96 -1.48 0.79 0.29
N LYS A 97 -0.15 0.65 0.20
CA LYS A 97 0.76 1.50 -0.58
C LYS A 97 1.75 0.66 -1.39
N PRO A 98 1.27 -0.09 -2.40
CA PRO A 98 2.12 -0.99 -3.16
C PRO A 98 3.13 -0.22 -4.01
N ASP A 99 4.39 -0.68 -3.98
CA ASP A 99 5.39 -0.27 -4.95
C ASP A 99 5.31 -1.17 -6.18
N LEU A 100 4.66 -0.71 -7.23
CA LEU A 100 4.44 -1.48 -8.47
C LEU A 100 5.72 -1.76 -9.27
N ARG A 101 6.87 -1.25 -8.84
CA ARG A 101 8.18 -1.63 -9.39
C ARG A 101 8.64 -2.98 -8.84
N ASN A 102 8.08 -3.38 -7.70
CA ASN A 102 8.31 -4.71 -7.14
C ASN A 102 7.39 -5.71 -7.87
N PRO A 103 7.96 -6.72 -8.59
CA PRO A 103 7.17 -7.68 -9.35
C PRO A 103 6.56 -8.80 -8.48
N ILE A 104 6.75 -8.76 -7.16
CA ILE A 104 6.22 -9.78 -6.25
C ILE A 104 4.75 -9.51 -5.98
N GLU A 105 3.90 -10.40 -6.46
CA GLU A 105 2.47 -10.42 -6.17
C GLU A 105 2.11 -11.72 -5.44
N MET A 106 1.33 -11.61 -4.38
CA MET A 106 0.79 -12.78 -3.68
C MET A 106 -0.35 -13.39 -4.50
N SER A 107 -0.52 -14.68 -4.39
CA SER A 107 -1.63 -15.42 -5.01
C SER A 107 -2.37 -16.23 -3.97
N ASP A 108 -3.70 -16.29 -4.09
CA ASP A 108 -4.52 -17.21 -3.30
C ASP A 108 -4.26 -18.63 -3.80
N VAL A 109 -3.75 -19.47 -2.93
CA VAL A 109 -3.43 -20.88 -3.19
C VAL A 109 -4.23 -21.83 -2.29
N THR A 110 -5.33 -21.34 -1.74
CA THR A 110 -6.20 -22.07 -0.80
C THR A 110 -6.65 -23.40 -1.38
N ASP A 111 -7.14 -23.42 -2.64
CA ASP A 111 -7.64 -24.60 -3.31
C ASP A 111 -6.59 -25.72 -3.41
N ILE A 112 -5.30 -25.35 -3.50
CA ILE A 112 -4.21 -26.33 -3.59
C ILE A 112 -4.05 -27.09 -2.25
N PHE A 113 -4.40 -26.44 -1.15
CA PHE A 113 -4.20 -26.98 0.20
C PHE A 113 -5.44 -27.57 0.83
N GLU A 114 -6.63 -27.31 0.31
CA GLU A 114 -7.90 -27.78 0.85
C GLU A 114 -7.95 -29.31 0.97
N ASP A 115 -7.58 -30.02 -0.10
CA ASP A 115 -7.53 -31.49 -0.15
C ASP A 115 -6.11 -32.05 -0.14
N SER A 116 -5.13 -31.26 0.27
CA SER A 116 -3.75 -31.69 0.31
C SER A 116 -3.46 -32.59 1.51
N GLY A 117 -2.42 -33.42 1.42
CA GLY A 117 -1.90 -34.19 2.55
C GLY A 117 -1.25 -33.31 3.65
N PHE A 118 -1.19 -31.99 3.46
CA PHE A 118 -0.63 -31.05 4.42
C PHE A 118 -1.68 -30.64 5.46
N LYS A 119 -1.81 -31.49 6.48
CA LYS A 119 -2.90 -31.44 7.49
C LYS A 119 -3.07 -30.08 8.16
N ILE A 120 -2.00 -29.33 8.39
CA ILE A 120 -2.08 -28.04 9.09
C ILE A 120 -2.98 -27.06 8.33
N PHE A 121 -2.78 -26.90 7.02
CA PHE A 121 -3.59 -25.99 6.22
C PHE A 121 -4.97 -26.54 5.92
N SER A 122 -5.07 -27.81 5.53
CA SER A 122 -6.37 -28.41 5.21
C SER A 122 -7.33 -28.43 6.42
N GLU A 123 -6.82 -28.63 7.65
CA GLU A 123 -7.63 -28.55 8.85
C GLU A 123 -8.07 -27.12 9.20
N LEU A 124 -7.21 -26.12 8.95
CA LEU A 124 -7.55 -24.71 9.18
C LEU A 124 -8.62 -24.24 8.18
N ILE A 125 -8.45 -24.57 6.89
CA ILE A 125 -9.42 -24.22 5.84
C ILE A 125 -10.79 -24.87 6.14
N ARG A 126 -10.82 -26.13 6.54
CA ARG A 126 -12.08 -26.84 6.87
C ARG A 126 -12.80 -26.31 8.12
N LYS A 127 -12.08 -25.64 9.02
CA LYS A 127 -12.67 -25.08 10.25
C LYS A 127 -13.32 -23.74 10.04
N ASP A 128 -12.84 -22.96 9.09
CA ASP A 128 -13.32 -21.60 8.84
C ASP A 128 -13.17 -21.26 7.35
N ASP A 129 -14.29 -21.10 6.68
CA ASP A 129 -14.37 -20.75 5.25
C ASP A 129 -13.70 -19.39 4.90
N ASN A 130 -13.42 -18.57 5.90
CA ASN A 130 -12.71 -17.29 5.71
C ASN A 130 -11.18 -17.45 5.72
N VAL A 131 -10.67 -18.59 6.12
CA VAL A 131 -9.22 -18.86 6.13
C VAL A 131 -8.73 -19.01 4.70
N LYS A 132 -7.67 -18.28 4.38
CA LYS A 132 -7.02 -18.33 3.10
C LYS A 132 -5.53 -18.58 3.23
N VAL A 133 -5.00 -19.32 2.28
CA VAL A 133 -3.56 -19.57 2.16
C VAL A 133 -3.01 -18.72 1.02
N TRP A 134 -2.05 -17.86 1.32
CA TRP A 134 -1.42 -16.96 0.36
C TRP A 134 -0.01 -17.42 0.02
N GLY A 135 0.26 -17.58 -1.26
CA GLY A 135 1.58 -17.88 -1.78
C GLY A 135 2.34 -16.61 -2.15
N ILE A 136 3.58 -16.48 -1.68
CA ILE A 136 4.50 -15.40 -2.06
C ILE A 136 5.58 -16.01 -2.96
N PRO A 137 5.68 -15.63 -4.25
CA PRO A 137 6.71 -16.15 -5.12
C PRO A 137 8.08 -15.59 -4.71
N ALA A 138 9.05 -16.48 -4.54
CA ALA A 138 10.45 -16.12 -4.28
C ALA A 138 11.31 -16.58 -5.46
N LYS A 139 11.55 -15.69 -6.41
CA LYS A 139 12.42 -15.97 -7.56
C LYS A 139 13.82 -16.28 -7.05
N ASP A 140 14.39 -17.39 -7.49
CA ASP A 140 15.73 -17.87 -7.08
C ASP A 140 15.89 -18.18 -5.58
N GLY A 141 14.80 -18.21 -4.83
CA GLY A 141 14.74 -18.40 -3.37
C GLY A 141 14.52 -19.84 -2.91
N GLY A 142 15.07 -20.84 -3.58
CA GLY A 142 14.74 -22.25 -3.33
C GLY A 142 15.62 -23.01 -2.33
N SER A 143 16.68 -22.44 -1.75
CA SER A 143 17.54 -23.18 -0.83
C SER A 143 16.89 -23.35 0.56
N ARG A 144 17.13 -24.51 1.21
CA ARG A 144 16.66 -24.76 2.57
C ARG A 144 17.13 -23.69 3.56
N ALA A 145 18.40 -23.26 3.43
CA ALA A 145 18.97 -22.24 4.28
C ALA A 145 18.26 -20.87 4.10
N PHE A 146 17.84 -20.52 2.89
CA PHE A 146 17.03 -19.32 2.65
C PHE A 146 15.67 -19.42 3.37
N CYS A 147 14.98 -20.53 3.23
CA CYS A 147 13.69 -20.76 3.85
C CYS A 147 13.77 -20.72 5.40
N ASP A 148 14.78 -21.37 5.99
CA ASP A 148 15.00 -21.36 7.43
C ASP A 148 15.30 -19.93 7.94
N LYS A 149 16.08 -19.14 7.16
CA LYS A 149 16.37 -17.74 7.46
C LYS A 149 15.10 -16.86 7.40
N MET A 150 14.26 -17.07 6.39
CA MET A 150 12.99 -16.33 6.25
C MET A 150 12.01 -16.65 7.39
N ASN A 151 11.93 -17.92 7.78
CA ASN A 151 11.13 -18.33 8.93
C ASN A 151 11.62 -17.68 10.22
N SER A 152 12.92 -17.70 10.48
CA SER A 152 13.52 -17.08 11.66
C SER A 152 13.32 -15.56 11.68
N TRP A 153 13.40 -14.91 10.51
CA TRP A 153 13.12 -13.49 10.35
C TRP A 153 11.66 -13.18 10.65
N ALA A 154 10.72 -13.93 10.07
CA ALA A 154 9.29 -13.70 10.26
C ALA A 154 8.87 -13.84 11.73
N ILE A 155 9.41 -14.82 12.45
CA ILE A 155 9.17 -15.01 13.90
C ILE A 155 9.70 -13.81 14.69
N LYS A 156 10.84 -13.24 14.29
CA LYS A 156 11.44 -12.07 14.97
C LYS A 156 10.63 -10.79 14.77
N GLU A 157 10.05 -10.60 13.58
CA GLU A 157 9.27 -9.39 13.24
C GLU A 157 7.85 -9.38 13.87
N GLY A 158 7.36 -10.52 14.36
CA GLY A 158 6.07 -10.56 15.04
C GLY A 158 5.49 -11.96 15.15
N PRO A 159 4.34 -12.13 15.79
CA PRO A 159 3.68 -13.43 15.96
C PRO A 159 3.01 -13.89 14.66
N VAL A 160 3.80 -14.17 13.64
CA VAL A 160 3.33 -14.68 12.36
C VAL A 160 3.66 -16.17 12.28
N SER A 161 2.65 -17.01 12.09
CA SER A 161 2.87 -18.40 11.70
C SER A 161 3.25 -18.43 10.23
N TYR A 162 4.47 -18.80 9.94
CA TYR A 162 5.01 -18.87 8.59
C TYR A 162 5.48 -20.30 8.29
N THR A 163 4.96 -20.88 7.23
CA THR A 163 5.38 -22.20 6.72
C THR A 163 5.79 -22.06 5.27
N HIS A 164 6.97 -22.56 4.93
CA HIS A 164 7.44 -22.59 3.55
C HIS A 164 7.29 -24.00 2.95
N LEU A 165 6.89 -24.02 1.70
CA LEU A 165 6.82 -25.23 0.91
C LEU A 165 7.80 -25.11 -0.27
N ARG A 166 8.59 -26.13 -0.47
CA ARG A 166 9.47 -26.26 -1.63
C ARG A 166 8.72 -27.02 -2.70
N ALA A 167 8.50 -26.40 -3.87
CA ALA A 167 8.08 -27.13 -5.04
C ALA A 167 9.24 -28.08 -5.46
N HIS A 168 8.97 -29.38 -5.51
CA HIS A 168 9.87 -30.30 -6.16
C HIS A 168 9.67 -30.11 -7.66
N GLU A 169 10.75 -29.77 -8.37
CA GLU A 169 10.78 -29.90 -9.80
C GLU A 169 10.65 -31.40 -10.12
N THR A 170 9.55 -31.77 -10.78
CA THR A 170 9.36 -33.06 -11.42
C THR A 170 9.89 -32.97 -12.83
#